data_dc54731f26c1fcfe95e555bef28f4086
#
_entry.id   dc54731f26c1fcfe95e555bef28f4086
#
_cell.length_a   1.000
_cell.length_b   1.000
_cell.length_c   1.000
_cell.angle_alpha   90.00
_cell.angle_beta   90.00
_cell.angle_gamma   90.00
#
_symmetry.space_group_name_H-M   'P 1'
#
loop_
_entity.id
_entity.type
_entity.pdbx_description
1 polymer ?
#
loop_
_entity_poly.entity_id
_entity_poly.type
_entity_poly.pdbx_seq_one_letter_code
_entity_poly.pdbx_strand_id
1 'polypeptide(L)'
;MNSFYSIKKTFIQTLYLLIIINYFTTDSFAKINEKKLISNYFSGIVSSNNNNYDVSLNFLKKLEGFELEHSKFANIYMKSLINNSKLNEALKFAKRLEKNNINSFESDLIIAIHHFKNAKYDDANNYFSKLLYDHKKSPLEKLIAETLYFWSKVELANFEDSKTSFSNIDERFKNIKKIQLAFLNCYYGKENTDFIYNKLINETNVDFSRYNYFYINYLYKNKNLNKAKIVLEKSLNQSPRNLLLNQTKLDIHNKRKNIVTNQFDCKNIKDIYAELFYLIANAFSTQSLYDLSNYYLSFAKYLNPNFPSFEILLAENFYMDDKIEKALLSYKKIKDYGEIYDWHASKQTAIILINKKNKLKKGINIMSHSFKKLSNPNVYQIYDYANFLKNNEEFKDSIKFYTEVLNSIDKRHQLYPKATDGRGIANERLGNWKIAEKDFLQSLKVSPDQAYVINYLAYSWIEKGINIEKSLKMLKKANELKPNDGYITDSLGWALYKLKKFTEAKKYLQLAVKLMPSDPIVNDHYADSLWMLNQNLQARYHWEYVLNLKETDEKLRIKINDKLLFGPNFQTR
;
A
#
# COMPACT_ATOMS: atom_id res chain seq x y z
N MET A 1 76.84 8.68 48.52
CA MET A 1 75.43 9.03 48.92
C MET A 1 74.65 9.91 47.93
N ASN A 2 75.30 10.66 47.07
CA ASN A 2 74.59 11.58 46.12
C ASN A 2 73.98 10.92 44.86
N SER A 3 74.46 9.69 44.51
CA SER A 3 73.94 8.99 43.33
C SER A 3 72.54 8.36 43.56
N PHE A 4 72.23 7.91 44.74
CA PHE A 4 70.96 7.27 45.11
C PHE A 4 69.79 8.29 45.23
N TYR A 5 70.06 9.52 45.57
CA TYR A 5 69.07 10.59 45.68
C TYR A 5 68.64 11.09 44.32
N SER A 6 69.49 11.10 43.30
CA SER A 6 69.20 11.49 41.94
C SER A 6 68.28 10.49 41.28
N ILE A 7 68.53 9.19 41.41
CA ILE A 7 67.71 8.12 40.81
C ILE A 7 66.33 8.08 41.44
N LYS A 8 66.20 8.29 42.76
CA LYS A 8 64.90 8.35 43.43
C LYS A 8 64.05 9.56 43.00
N LYS A 9 64.65 10.70 42.74
CA LYS A 9 63.98 11.93 42.29
C LYS A 9 63.51 11.81 40.86
N THR A 10 64.30 11.19 39.99
CA THR A 10 63.92 10.91 38.59
C THR A 10 62.80 9.88 38.52
N PHE A 11 62.81 8.84 39.35
CA PHE A 11 61.76 7.83 39.40
C PHE A 11 60.43 8.40 39.90
N ILE A 12 60.46 9.27 40.91
CA ILE A 12 59.25 9.95 41.40
C ILE A 12 58.70 10.93 40.37
N GLN A 13 59.54 11.64 39.64
CA GLN A 13 59.10 12.54 38.56
C GLN A 13 58.51 11.80 37.37
N THR A 14 59.10 10.64 36.98
CA THR A 14 58.53 9.79 35.92
C THR A 14 57.21 9.14 36.36
N LEU A 15 57.09 8.74 37.63
CA LEU A 15 55.81 8.19 38.15
C LEU A 15 54.71 9.26 38.21
N TYR A 16 55.06 10.49 38.59
CA TYR A 16 54.10 11.63 38.53
C TYR A 16 53.68 11.99 37.10
N LEU A 17 54.63 11.92 36.15
CA LEU A 17 54.32 12.17 34.74
C LEU A 17 53.40 11.08 34.15
N LEU A 18 53.64 9.81 34.53
CA LEU A 18 52.77 8.69 34.12
C LEU A 18 51.36 8.77 34.73
N ILE A 19 51.24 9.23 35.97
CA ILE A 19 49.96 9.45 36.64
C ILE A 19 49.20 10.62 35.96
N ILE A 20 49.88 11.70 35.64
CA ILE A 20 49.29 12.86 34.94
C ILE A 20 48.88 12.46 33.52
N ILE A 21 49.71 11.70 32.79
CA ILE A 21 49.35 11.23 31.44
C ILE A 21 48.14 10.28 31.49
N ASN A 22 48.07 9.38 32.47
CA ASN A 22 46.91 8.52 32.66
C ASN A 22 45.62 9.31 33.01
N TYR A 23 45.73 10.35 33.85
CA TYR A 23 44.59 11.21 34.20
C TYR A 23 44.04 11.99 32.97
N PHE A 24 44.94 12.55 32.18
CA PHE A 24 44.55 13.28 30.96
C PHE A 24 44.05 12.35 29.83
N THR A 25 44.57 11.13 29.73
CA THR A 25 44.09 10.17 28.72
C THR A 25 42.74 9.57 29.10
N THR A 26 42.48 9.30 30.40
CA THR A 26 41.16 8.80 30.83
C THR A 26 40.05 9.82 30.66
N ASP A 27 40.30 11.12 30.95
CA ASP A 27 39.32 12.20 30.74
C ASP A 27 39.04 12.46 29.25
N SER A 28 40.06 12.36 28.40
CA SER A 28 39.85 12.54 26.94
C SER A 28 39.14 11.35 26.31
N PHE A 29 39.42 10.14 26.75
CA PHE A 29 38.70 8.92 26.33
C PHE A 29 37.26 8.92 26.85
N ALA A 30 37.00 9.33 28.07
CA ALA A 30 35.68 9.47 28.65
C ALA A 30 34.85 10.49 27.86
N LYS A 31 35.38 11.70 27.57
CA LYS A 31 34.73 12.73 26.76
C LYS A 31 34.46 12.32 25.30
N ILE A 32 35.34 11.53 24.68
CA ILE A 32 35.16 11.00 23.35
C ILE A 32 34.05 9.94 23.33
N ASN A 33 33.95 9.12 24.38
CA ASN A 33 32.87 8.15 24.53
C ASN A 33 31.51 8.84 24.73
N GLU A 34 31.42 9.84 25.61
CA GLU A 34 30.16 10.58 25.80
C GLU A 34 29.66 11.26 24.52
N LYS A 35 30.53 11.93 23.76
CA LYS A 35 30.15 12.52 22.47
C LYS A 35 29.63 11.47 21.47
N LYS A 36 30.22 10.28 21.42
CA LYS A 36 29.74 9.20 20.56
C LYS A 36 28.41 8.63 21.05
N LEU A 37 28.19 8.53 22.35
CA LEU A 37 26.93 8.08 22.94
C LEU A 37 25.80 9.06 22.59
N ILE A 38 26.00 10.34 22.81
CA ILE A 38 25.04 11.41 22.48
C ILE A 38 24.73 11.42 20.98
N SER A 39 25.76 11.36 20.12
CA SER A 39 25.57 11.32 18.66
C SER A 39 24.78 10.10 18.23
N ASN A 40 25.07 8.90 18.72
CA ASN A 40 24.32 7.69 18.39
C ASN A 40 22.88 7.76 18.87
N TYR A 41 22.63 8.33 20.06
CA TYR A 41 21.29 8.50 20.61
C TYR A 41 20.42 9.41 19.71
N PHE A 42 20.90 10.62 19.41
CA PHE A 42 20.16 11.55 18.55
C PHE A 42 20.00 11.02 17.12
N SER A 43 21.03 10.42 16.54
CA SER A 43 20.94 9.81 15.21
C SER A 43 19.93 8.65 15.19
N GLY A 44 19.88 7.85 16.25
CA GLY A 44 18.90 6.79 16.42
C GLY A 44 17.47 7.32 16.52
N ILE A 45 17.24 8.37 17.33
CA ILE A 45 15.92 9.01 17.47
C ILE A 45 15.46 9.62 16.14
N VAL A 46 16.29 10.44 15.51
CA VAL A 46 15.97 11.11 14.23
C VAL A 46 15.63 10.07 13.17
N SER A 47 16.43 9.00 13.08
CA SER A 47 16.15 7.91 12.13
C SER A 47 14.84 7.20 12.43
N SER A 48 14.52 6.96 13.72
CA SER A 48 13.24 6.36 14.13
C SER A 48 12.06 7.27 13.82
N ASN A 49 12.17 8.58 14.07
CA ASN A 49 11.12 9.55 13.77
C ASN A 49 10.86 9.70 12.27
N ASN A 50 11.87 9.46 11.45
CA ASN A 50 11.76 9.39 9.98
C ASN A 50 11.39 7.98 9.48
N ASN A 51 10.89 7.11 10.35
CA ASN A 51 10.50 5.72 10.05
C ASN A 51 11.64 4.86 9.44
N ASN A 52 12.90 5.29 9.59
CA ASN A 52 14.07 4.55 9.11
C ASN A 52 14.65 3.65 10.21
N TYR A 53 13.90 2.62 10.56
CA TYR A 53 14.18 1.76 11.71
C TYR A 53 15.47 0.93 11.57
N ASP A 54 15.90 0.57 10.35
CA ASP A 54 17.18 -0.13 10.13
C ASP A 54 18.35 0.74 10.55
N VAL A 55 18.34 2.01 10.11
CA VAL A 55 19.37 2.98 10.48
C VAL A 55 19.29 3.32 11.95
N SER A 56 18.08 3.48 12.50
CA SER A 56 17.85 3.68 13.93
C SER A 56 18.50 2.56 14.75
N LEU A 57 18.26 1.29 14.40
CA LEU A 57 18.86 0.16 15.10
C LEU A 57 20.38 0.14 15.05
N ASN A 58 20.99 0.53 13.92
CA ASN A 58 22.45 0.58 13.79
C ASN A 58 23.11 1.58 14.77
N PHE A 59 22.39 2.64 15.12
CA PHE A 59 22.83 3.61 16.12
C PHE A 59 22.48 3.16 17.53
N LEU A 60 21.21 2.80 17.78
CA LEU A 60 20.71 2.50 19.12
C LEU A 60 21.33 1.23 19.72
N LYS A 61 21.68 0.23 18.91
CA LYS A 61 22.36 -0.98 19.38
C LYS A 61 23.71 -0.70 20.04
N LYS A 62 24.37 0.43 19.71
CA LYS A 62 25.64 0.85 20.33
C LYS A 62 25.45 1.46 21.72
N LEU A 63 24.21 1.61 22.16
CA LEU A 63 23.82 2.22 23.43
C LEU A 63 23.18 1.18 24.38
N GLU A 64 23.57 -0.07 24.24
CA GLU A 64 23.06 -1.15 25.08
C GLU A 64 23.44 -0.89 26.55
N GLY A 65 22.43 -0.92 27.44
CA GLY A 65 22.56 -0.51 28.85
C GLY A 65 21.96 0.88 29.16
N PHE A 66 21.76 1.72 28.16
CA PHE A 66 21.22 3.08 28.33
C PHE A 66 19.74 3.11 28.74
N GLU A 67 19.05 1.98 28.59
CA GLU A 67 17.66 1.80 29.05
C GLU A 67 17.47 1.99 30.55
N LEU A 68 18.50 1.77 31.34
CA LEU A 68 18.47 1.96 32.79
C LEU A 68 18.42 3.44 33.20
N GLU A 69 18.99 4.30 32.36
CA GLU A 69 19.10 5.74 32.62
C GLU A 69 18.01 6.55 31.88
N HIS A 70 17.45 6.00 30.80
CA HIS A 70 16.60 6.76 29.90
C HIS A 70 15.43 5.95 29.33
N SER A 71 14.24 6.11 29.92
CA SER A 71 13.01 5.38 29.53
C SER A 71 12.62 5.57 28.07
N LYS A 72 12.81 6.78 27.49
CA LYS A 72 12.52 7.03 26.07
C LYS A 72 13.38 6.20 25.12
N PHE A 73 14.64 5.90 25.50
CA PHE A 73 15.49 5.02 24.73
C PHE A 73 14.88 3.62 24.60
N ALA A 74 14.41 3.06 25.72
CA ALA A 74 13.82 1.72 25.75
C ALA A 74 12.64 1.61 24.76
N ASN A 75 11.74 2.59 24.75
CA ASN A 75 10.58 2.59 23.86
C ASN A 75 10.96 2.71 22.38
N ILE A 76 11.90 3.60 22.04
CA ILE A 76 12.35 3.82 20.65
C ILE A 76 13.10 2.58 20.13
N TYR A 77 13.95 1.97 20.99
CA TYR A 77 14.69 0.78 20.61
C TYR A 77 13.76 -0.41 20.42
N MET A 78 12.79 -0.62 21.34
CA MET A 78 11.74 -1.65 21.20
C MET A 78 10.94 -1.46 19.91
N LYS A 79 10.44 -0.24 19.64
CA LYS A 79 9.71 0.10 18.41
C LYS A 79 10.56 -0.21 17.17
N SER A 80 11.84 0.15 17.19
CA SER A 80 12.73 -0.10 16.06
C SER A 80 12.99 -1.59 15.82
N LEU A 81 13.10 -2.40 16.86
CA LEU A 81 13.23 -3.86 16.75
C LEU A 81 11.98 -4.49 16.15
N ILE A 82 10.80 -4.12 16.63
CA ILE A 82 9.52 -4.68 16.18
C ILE A 82 9.25 -4.30 14.72
N ASN A 83 9.43 -3.03 14.33
CA ASN A 83 9.24 -2.57 12.95
C ASN A 83 10.21 -3.20 11.93
N ASN A 84 11.35 -3.70 12.40
CA ASN A 84 12.26 -4.49 11.59
C ASN A 84 11.99 -6.01 11.66
N SER A 85 10.85 -6.42 12.23
CA SER A 85 10.48 -7.82 12.43
C SER A 85 11.51 -8.64 13.21
N LYS A 86 12.32 -7.99 14.06
CA LYS A 86 13.34 -8.61 14.92
C LYS A 86 12.77 -8.99 16.29
N LEU A 87 11.66 -9.72 16.27
CA LEU A 87 10.90 -10.03 17.49
C LEU A 87 11.68 -10.86 18.51
N ASN A 88 12.61 -11.72 18.07
CA ASN A 88 13.46 -12.47 18.99
C ASN A 88 14.47 -11.56 19.74
N GLU A 89 15.00 -10.52 19.06
CA GLU A 89 15.86 -9.51 19.69
C GLU A 89 15.01 -8.63 20.62
N ALA A 90 13.80 -8.23 20.20
CA ALA A 90 12.85 -7.48 21.01
C ALA A 90 12.44 -8.24 22.29
N LEU A 91 12.24 -9.57 22.21
CA LEU A 91 11.96 -10.41 23.36
C LEU A 91 13.15 -10.45 24.36
N LYS A 92 14.38 -10.61 23.85
CA LYS A 92 15.57 -10.56 24.72
C LYS A 92 15.69 -9.22 25.44
N PHE A 93 15.40 -8.15 24.72
CA PHE A 93 15.40 -6.81 25.28
C PHE A 93 14.27 -6.62 26.31
N ALA A 94 13.03 -7.07 26.02
CA ALA A 94 11.91 -7.03 26.95
C ALA A 94 12.22 -7.76 28.27
N LYS A 95 12.81 -8.96 28.21
CA LYS A 95 13.23 -9.71 29.41
C LYS A 95 14.33 -9.00 30.19
N ARG A 96 15.22 -8.25 29.54
CA ARG A 96 16.22 -7.43 30.19
C ARG A 96 15.60 -6.23 30.91
N LEU A 97 14.61 -5.57 30.29
CA LEU A 97 13.82 -4.50 30.92
C LEU A 97 13.11 -5.00 32.16
N GLU A 98 12.43 -6.16 32.09
CA GLU A 98 11.74 -6.78 33.22
C GLU A 98 12.70 -7.09 34.38
N LYS A 99 13.88 -7.66 34.09
CA LYS A 99 14.90 -7.94 35.13
C LYS A 99 15.34 -6.68 35.88
N ASN A 100 15.24 -5.51 35.24
CA ASN A 100 15.57 -4.22 35.82
C ASN A 100 14.36 -3.44 36.33
N ASN A 101 13.19 -4.08 36.47
CA ASN A 101 11.93 -3.48 36.89
C ASN A 101 11.47 -2.32 35.99
N ILE A 102 11.83 -2.35 34.71
CA ILE A 102 11.38 -1.39 33.69
C ILE A 102 10.31 -2.09 32.84
N ASN A 103 9.05 -1.81 33.14
CA ASN A 103 7.93 -2.44 32.44
C ASN A 103 7.26 -1.44 31.50
N SER A 104 6.88 -1.90 30.32
CA SER A 104 6.03 -1.17 29.37
C SER A 104 5.00 -2.12 28.79
N PHE A 105 3.91 -1.55 28.23
CA PHE A 105 2.88 -2.33 27.56
C PHE A 105 3.48 -3.22 26.46
N GLU A 106 4.41 -2.68 25.65
CA GLU A 106 5.08 -3.38 24.57
C GLU A 106 5.97 -4.50 25.05
N SER A 107 6.70 -4.31 26.18
CA SER A 107 7.57 -5.35 26.74
C SER A 107 6.75 -6.54 27.25
N ASP A 108 5.66 -6.29 27.98
CA ASP A 108 4.80 -7.34 28.47
C ASP A 108 4.03 -8.03 27.34
N LEU A 109 3.59 -7.27 26.33
CA LEU A 109 2.93 -7.81 25.15
C LEU A 109 3.80 -8.82 24.40
N ILE A 110 5.07 -8.49 24.14
CA ILE A 110 5.96 -9.38 23.39
C ILE A 110 6.29 -10.64 24.18
N ILE A 111 6.45 -10.52 25.51
CA ILE A 111 6.69 -11.67 26.40
C ILE A 111 5.45 -12.58 26.44
N ALA A 112 4.26 -11.99 26.61
CA ALA A 112 2.98 -12.72 26.64
C ALA A 112 2.78 -13.52 25.33
N ILE A 113 2.92 -12.85 24.18
CA ILE A 113 2.76 -13.47 22.84
C ILE A 113 3.79 -14.58 22.64
N HIS A 114 5.03 -14.39 23.08
CA HIS A 114 6.07 -15.42 22.97
C HIS A 114 5.74 -16.66 23.82
N HIS A 115 5.32 -16.48 25.06
CA HIS A 115 4.89 -17.59 25.91
C HIS A 115 3.69 -18.33 25.31
N PHE A 116 2.67 -17.60 24.86
CA PHE A 116 1.49 -18.17 24.23
C PHE A 116 1.84 -18.96 22.94
N LYS A 117 2.70 -18.40 22.07
CA LYS A 117 3.14 -19.08 20.86
C LYS A 117 3.82 -20.43 21.15
N ASN A 118 4.56 -20.52 22.24
CA ASN A 118 5.30 -21.71 22.66
C ASN A 118 4.51 -22.60 23.63
N ALA A 119 3.20 -22.48 23.68
CA ALA A 119 2.27 -23.26 24.52
C ALA A 119 2.55 -23.20 26.03
N LYS A 120 3.19 -22.12 26.50
CA LYS A 120 3.35 -21.80 27.92
C LYS A 120 2.21 -20.91 28.39
N TYR A 121 1.02 -21.51 28.47
CA TYR A 121 -0.22 -20.77 28.64
C TYR A 121 -0.34 -20.08 29.99
N ASP A 122 0.12 -20.70 31.08
CA ASP A 122 0.08 -20.09 32.43
C ASP A 122 0.98 -18.84 32.50
N ASP A 123 2.21 -18.93 31.98
CA ASP A 123 3.09 -17.78 31.87
C ASP A 123 2.46 -16.68 31.04
N ALA A 124 1.89 -17.03 29.87
CA ALA A 124 1.23 -16.08 28.99
C ALA A 124 0.05 -15.38 29.69
N ASN A 125 -0.78 -16.13 30.43
CA ASN A 125 -1.92 -15.61 31.15
C ASN A 125 -1.52 -14.60 32.23
N ASN A 126 -0.39 -14.82 32.92
CA ASN A 126 0.14 -13.87 33.89
C ASN A 126 0.47 -12.53 33.23
N TYR A 127 1.13 -12.56 32.06
CA TYR A 127 1.43 -11.32 31.30
C TYR A 127 0.18 -10.68 30.68
N PHE A 128 -0.78 -11.47 30.19
CA PHE A 128 -2.04 -10.90 29.71
C PHE A 128 -2.83 -10.22 30.84
N SER A 129 -2.77 -10.75 32.07
CA SER A 129 -3.33 -10.08 33.24
C SER A 129 -2.61 -8.76 33.54
N LYS A 130 -1.25 -8.73 33.51
CA LYS A 130 -0.48 -7.49 33.67
C LYS A 130 -0.88 -6.47 32.61
N LEU A 131 -0.97 -6.87 31.32
CA LEU A 131 -1.42 -6.00 30.24
C LEU A 131 -2.80 -5.39 30.52
N LEU A 132 -3.70 -6.17 31.12
CA LEU A 132 -5.07 -5.71 31.41
C LEU A 132 -5.16 -4.81 32.65
N TYR A 133 -4.42 -5.09 33.70
CA TYR A 133 -4.61 -4.44 35.00
C TYR A 133 -3.53 -3.44 35.39
N ASP A 134 -2.27 -3.66 35.00
CA ASP A 134 -1.12 -2.93 35.54
C ASP A 134 -0.71 -1.71 34.73
N HIS A 135 -1.15 -1.58 33.47
CA HIS A 135 -0.77 -0.48 32.59
C HIS A 135 -1.88 0.57 32.42
N LYS A 136 -1.48 1.85 32.38
CA LYS A 136 -2.33 2.90 31.87
C LYS A 136 -2.41 2.77 30.34
N LYS A 137 -3.59 2.60 29.77
CA LYS A 137 -3.84 2.20 28.38
C LYS A 137 -4.60 3.24 27.59
N SER A 138 -4.20 3.39 26.33
CA SER A 138 -5.07 3.97 25.30
C SER A 138 -6.26 3.04 25.00
N PRO A 139 -7.34 3.53 24.36
CA PRO A 139 -8.46 2.68 23.99
C PRO A 139 -8.09 1.46 23.13
N LEU A 140 -7.09 1.62 22.26
CA LEU A 140 -6.60 0.53 21.41
C LEU A 140 -5.82 -0.52 22.21
N GLU A 141 -4.92 -0.09 23.09
CA GLU A 141 -4.20 -1.01 23.97
C GLU A 141 -5.12 -1.76 24.91
N LYS A 142 -6.18 -1.10 25.39
CA LYS A 142 -7.23 -1.76 26.16
C LYS A 142 -7.94 -2.84 25.35
N LEU A 143 -8.34 -2.55 24.11
CA LEU A 143 -8.94 -3.54 23.19
C LEU A 143 -8.02 -4.75 23.00
N ILE A 144 -6.72 -4.50 22.75
CA ILE A 144 -5.73 -5.57 22.56
C ILE A 144 -5.64 -6.41 23.82
N ALA A 145 -5.42 -5.79 24.98
CA ALA A 145 -5.27 -6.50 26.26
C ALA A 145 -6.52 -7.33 26.60
N GLU A 146 -7.73 -6.75 26.50
CA GLU A 146 -8.99 -7.46 26.73
C GLU A 146 -9.17 -8.64 25.80
N THR A 147 -8.95 -8.44 24.48
CA THR A 147 -9.16 -9.52 23.49
C THR A 147 -8.17 -10.66 23.69
N LEU A 148 -6.89 -10.37 23.92
CA LEU A 148 -5.88 -11.40 24.16
C LEU A 148 -6.16 -12.15 25.47
N TYR A 149 -6.49 -11.43 26.55
CA TYR A 149 -6.83 -12.03 27.83
C TYR A 149 -8.08 -12.90 27.75
N PHE A 150 -9.15 -12.46 27.11
CA PHE A 150 -10.37 -13.25 26.98
C PHE A 150 -10.12 -14.55 26.20
N TRP A 151 -9.43 -14.48 25.07
CA TRP A 151 -9.07 -15.67 24.30
C TRP A 151 -8.13 -16.62 25.06
N SER A 152 -7.25 -16.11 25.91
CA SER A 152 -6.37 -16.98 26.73
C SER A 152 -7.14 -17.77 27.80
N LYS A 153 -8.34 -17.38 28.12
CA LYS A 153 -9.23 -18.05 29.09
C LYS A 153 -10.28 -18.96 28.45
N VAL A 154 -10.44 -18.91 27.13
CA VAL A 154 -11.50 -19.63 26.41
C VAL A 154 -11.48 -21.14 26.65
N GLU A 155 -10.30 -21.76 26.79
CA GLU A 155 -10.16 -23.19 27.09
C GLU A 155 -10.68 -23.56 28.50
N LEU A 156 -10.63 -22.62 29.43
CA LEU A 156 -11.05 -22.85 30.85
C LEU A 156 -12.47 -22.38 31.11
N ALA A 157 -13.09 -21.62 30.21
CA ALA A 157 -14.41 -21.05 30.33
C ALA A 157 -15.45 -21.83 29.52
N ASN A 158 -16.71 -21.72 29.86
CA ASN A 158 -17.79 -22.17 28.98
C ASN A 158 -18.10 -21.09 27.90
N PHE A 159 -18.96 -21.46 26.94
CA PHE A 159 -19.32 -20.55 25.84
C PHE A 159 -20.01 -19.28 26.31
N GLU A 160 -20.95 -19.35 27.24
CA GLU A 160 -21.74 -18.16 27.66
C GLU A 160 -20.88 -17.18 28.46
N ASP A 161 -19.97 -17.64 29.31
CA ASP A 161 -19.02 -16.77 30.03
C ASP A 161 -18.06 -16.09 29.06
N SER A 162 -17.54 -16.84 28.09
CA SER A 162 -16.66 -16.28 27.03
C SER A 162 -17.42 -15.26 26.19
N LYS A 163 -18.63 -15.56 25.76
CA LYS A 163 -19.49 -14.66 24.98
C LYS A 163 -19.79 -13.37 25.73
N THR A 164 -20.07 -13.45 27.03
CA THR A 164 -20.29 -12.30 27.91
C THR A 164 -19.03 -11.41 27.94
N SER A 165 -17.84 -12.01 28.12
CA SER A 165 -16.58 -11.28 28.13
C SER A 165 -16.37 -10.51 26.82
N PHE A 166 -16.52 -11.16 25.66
CA PHE A 166 -16.40 -10.49 24.35
C PHE A 166 -17.51 -9.47 24.10
N SER A 167 -18.70 -9.66 24.66
CA SER A 167 -19.81 -8.70 24.54
C SER A 167 -19.53 -7.39 25.27
N ASN A 168 -18.66 -7.40 26.27
CA ASN A 168 -18.24 -6.22 27.02
C ASN A 168 -17.16 -5.38 26.34
N ILE A 169 -16.60 -5.83 25.21
CA ILE A 169 -15.69 -5.00 24.39
C ILE A 169 -16.39 -3.68 24.02
N ASP A 170 -15.66 -2.58 24.15
CA ASP A 170 -16.13 -1.21 23.92
C ASP A 170 -16.83 -1.06 22.57
N GLU A 171 -17.99 -0.40 22.55
CA GLU A 171 -18.83 -0.22 21.34
C GLU A 171 -18.13 0.57 20.21
N ARG A 172 -17.09 1.34 20.52
CA ARG A 172 -16.23 1.95 19.50
C ARG A 172 -15.60 0.90 18.58
N PHE A 173 -15.43 -0.32 19.07
CA PHE A 173 -14.85 -1.46 18.36
C PHE A 173 -15.90 -2.53 17.99
N LYS A 174 -17.18 -2.15 17.84
CA LYS A 174 -18.29 -3.06 17.54
C LYS A 174 -18.03 -4.01 16.36
N ASN A 175 -17.29 -3.59 15.36
CA ASN A 175 -16.95 -4.43 14.20
C ASN A 175 -15.95 -5.53 14.57
N ILE A 176 -14.94 -5.22 15.38
CA ILE A 176 -14.00 -6.21 15.92
C ILE A 176 -14.76 -7.18 16.83
N LYS A 177 -15.62 -6.67 17.71
CA LYS A 177 -16.49 -7.48 18.58
C LYS A 177 -17.31 -8.50 17.78
N LYS A 178 -17.97 -8.11 16.68
CA LYS A 178 -18.71 -9.02 15.80
C LYS A 178 -17.83 -10.14 15.24
N ILE A 179 -16.62 -9.80 14.82
CA ILE A 179 -15.64 -10.75 14.30
C ILE A 179 -15.21 -11.75 15.38
N GLN A 180 -14.87 -11.25 16.58
CA GLN A 180 -14.47 -12.11 17.69
C GLN A 180 -15.59 -13.06 18.09
N LEU A 181 -16.85 -12.61 18.12
CA LEU A 181 -18.01 -13.45 18.40
C LEU A 181 -18.24 -14.51 17.31
N ALA A 182 -17.96 -14.20 16.02
CA ALA A 182 -18.02 -15.19 14.96
C ALA A 182 -16.95 -16.28 15.13
N PHE A 183 -15.71 -15.89 15.45
CA PHE A 183 -14.64 -16.84 15.75
C PHE A 183 -14.92 -17.65 17.01
N LEU A 184 -15.52 -17.05 18.03
CA LEU A 184 -15.90 -17.76 19.26
C LEU A 184 -16.95 -18.86 19.01
N ASN A 185 -17.97 -18.57 18.20
CA ASN A 185 -18.94 -19.58 17.78
C ASN A 185 -18.27 -20.73 17.01
N CYS A 186 -17.34 -20.40 16.12
CA CYS A 186 -16.55 -21.38 15.37
C CYS A 186 -15.66 -22.22 16.31
N TYR A 187 -14.99 -21.59 17.27
CA TYR A 187 -14.13 -22.26 18.24
C TYR A 187 -14.87 -23.33 19.03
N TYR A 188 -16.03 -23.00 19.58
CA TYR A 188 -16.88 -23.94 20.35
C TYR A 188 -17.71 -24.88 19.48
N GLY A 189 -17.68 -24.74 18.15
CA GLY A 189 -18.46 -25.60 17.23
C GLY A 189 -19.97 -25.44 17.40
N LYS A 190 -20.45 -24.23 17.68
CA LYS A 190 -21.87 -23.97 17.89
C LYS A 190 -22.69 -24.17 16.61
N GLU A 191 -23.88 -24.74 16.70
CA GLU A 191 -24.77 -25.01 15.57
C GLU A 191 -25.11 -23.75 14.75
N ASN A 192 -25.24 -22.60 15.44
CA ASN A 192 -25.54 -21.33 14.80
C ASN A 192 -24.32 -20.63 14.16
N THR A 193 -23.13 -21.23 14.16
CA THR A 193 -21.91 -20.65 13.57
C THR A 193 -22.12 -20.26 12.11
N ASP A 194 -22.79 -21.13 11.36
CA ASP A 194 -23.12 -20.88 9.95
C ASP A 194 -23.98 -19.63 9.75
N PHE A 195 -25.00 -19.46 10.61
CA PHE A 195 -25.85 -18.27 10.61
C PHE A 195 -25.06 -17.00 10.96
N ILE A 196 -24.19 -17.06 11.97
CA ILE A 196 -23.38 -15.91 12.40
C ILE A 196 -22.42 -15.45 11.30
N TYR A 197 -21.70 -16.37 10.65
CA TYR A 197 -20.85 -16.01 9.49
C TYR A 197 -21.66 -15.43 8.35
N ASN A 198 -22.78 -16.05 8.00
CA ASN A 198 -23.64 -15.56 6.92
C ASN A 198 -24.17 -14.15 7.21
N LYS A 199 -24.56 -13.87 8.47
CA LYS A 199 -24.96 -12.52 8.90
C LYS A 199 -23.82 -11.53 8.77
N LEU A 200 -22.61 -11.88 9.21
CA LEU A 200 -21.42 -11.03 9.17
C LEU A 200 -21.08 -10.60 7.73
N ILE A 201 -21.00 -11.56 6.79
CA ILE A 201 -20.59 -11.28 5.41
C ILE A 201 -21.64 -10.56 4.56
N ASN A 202 -22.91 -10.54 4.98
CA ASN A 202 -24.00 -9.84 4.29
C ASN A 202 -24.33 -8.49 4.94
N GLU A 203 -23.53 -7.99 5.87
CA GLU A 203 -23.72 -6.67 6.46
C GLU A 203 -23.40 -5.58 5.42
N THR A 204 -24.31 -4.62 5.24
CA THR A 204 -24.23 -3.62 4.16
C THR A 204 -23.44 -2.36 4.51
N ASN A 205 -23.33 -2.06 5.81
CA ASN A 205 -22.72 -0.81 6.30
C ASN A 205 -21.20 -0.90 6.51
N VAL A 206 -20.63 -2.10 6.40
CA VAL A 206 -19.21 -2.37 6.62
C VAL A 206 -18.73 -3.43 5.63
N ASP A 207 -17.56 -3.25 5.07
CA ASP A 207 -16.94 -4.25 4.20
C ASP A 207 -16.32 -5.39 5.04
N PHE A 208 -17.07 -6.47 5.15
CA PHE A 208 -16.61 -7.73 5.72
C PHE A 208 -16.21 -8.79 4.66
N SER A 209 -15.92 -8.38 3.44
CA SER A 209 -15.60 -9.29 2.31
C SER A 209 -14.44 -10.25 2.61
N ARG A 210 -13.47 -9.82 3.44
CA ARG A 210 -12.40 -10.69 3.94
C ARG A 210 -12.94 -11.93 4.68
N TYR A 211 -14.04 -11.79 5.41
CA TYR A 211 -14.61 -12.87 6.22
C TYR A 211 -15.35 -13.94 5.40
N ASN A 212 -15.58 -13.70 4.12
CA ASN A 212 -15.97 -14.76 3.18
C ASN A 212 -14.96 -15.91 3.16
N TYR A 213 -13.66 -15.61 3.18
CA TYR A 213 -12.62 -16.62 3.25
C TYR A 213 -12.73 -17.48 4.53
N PHE A 214 -12.88 -16.87 5.69
CA PHE A 214 -12.98 -17.58 6.96
C PHE A 214 -14.24 -18.43 7.04
N TYR A 215 -15.34 -17.95 6.47
CA TYR A 215 -16.58 -18.72 6.37
C TYR A 215 -16.44 -19.91 5.42
N ILE A 216 -15.82 -19.73 4.26
CA ILE A 216 -15.52 -20.81 3.31
C ILE A 216 -14.62 -21.86 3.96
N ASN A 217 -13.59 -21.43 4.69
CA ASN A 217 -12.70 -22.31 5.43
C ASN A 217 -13.47 -23.14 6.48
N TYR A 218 -14.35 -22.51 7.25
CA TYR A 218 -15.23 -23.18 8.21
C TYR A 218 -16.12 -24.24 7.52
N LEU A 219 -16.79 -23.87 6.42
CA LEU A 219 -17.64 -24.80 5.65
C LEU A 219 -16.84 -25.97 5.09
N TYR A 220 -15.64 -25.73 4.59
CA TYR A 220 -14.75 -26.75 4.09
C TYR A 220 -14.34 -27.75 5.17
N LYS A 221 -13.94 -27.26 6.35
CA LYS A 221 -13.58 -28.11 7.51
C LYS A 221 -14.74 -28.98 7.99
N ASN A 222 -15.95 -28.44 7.94
CA ASN A 222 -17.17 -29.17 8.30
C ASN A 222 -17.77 -29.99 7.14
N LYS A 223 -17.00 -30.24 6.06
CA LYS A 223 -17.38 -31.04 4.89
C LYS A 223 -18.62 -30.53 4.12
N ASN A 224 -19.04 -29.30 4.34
CA ASN A 224 -20.15 -28.66 3.62
C ASN A 224 -19.66 -28.02 2.30
N LEU A 225 -19.18 -28.87 1.39
CA LEU A 225 -18.47 -28.45 0.18
C LEU A 225 -19.38 -27.71 -0.81
N ASN A 226 -20.65 -28.08 -0.90
CA ASN A 226 -21.61 -27.45 -1.82
C ASN A 226 -21.86 -25.99 -1.41
N LYS A 227 -22.12 -25.76 -0.13
CA LYS A 227 -22.33 -24.41 0.39
C LYS A 227 -21.06 -23.56 0.29
N ALA A 228 -19.90 -24.15 0.58
CA ALA A 228 -18.62 -23.47 0.43
C ALA A 228 -18.40 -22.96 -1.02
N LYS A 229 -18.72 -23.75 -2.03
CA LYS A 229 -18.66 -23.34 -3.44
C LYS A 229 -19.62 -22.21 -3.75
N ILE A 230 -20.88 -22.29 -3.29
CA ILE A 230 -21.89 -21.23 -3.51
C ILE A 230 -21.41 -19.90 -2.89
N VAL A 231 -20.93 -19.93 -1.65
CA VAL A 231 -20.41 -18.75 -0.97
C VAL A 231 -19.19 -18.19 -1.72
N LEU A 232 -18.28 -19.06 -2.18
CA LEU A 232 -17.08 -18.64 -2.92
C LEU A 232 -17.44 -17.95 -4.24
N GLU A 233 -18.32 -18.53 -5.06
CA GLU A 233 -18.75 -17.93 -6.32
C GLU A 233 -19.48 -16.60 -6.10
N LYS A 234 -20.39 -16.53 -5.11
CA LYS A 234 -21.07 -15.28 -4.75
C LYS A 234 -20.05 -14.20 -4.33
N SER A 235 -19.08 -14.58 -3.52
CA SER A 235 -18.06 -13.65 -3.02
C SER A 235 -17.13 -13.15 -4.13
N LEU A 236 -16.77 -14.01 -5.07
CA LEU A 236 -15.97 -13.63 -6.25
C LEU A 236 -16.75 -12.74 -7.23
N ASN A 237 -18.06 -12.91 -7.34
CA ASN A 237 -18.90 -11.97 -8.12
C ASN A 237 -18.91 -10.57 -7.51
N GLN A 238 -18.87 -10.46 -6.19
CA GLN A 238 -18.81 -9.18 -5.47
C GLN A 238 -17.39 -8.58 -5.45
N SER A 239 -16.38 -9.43 -5.26
CA SER A 239 -14.97 -9.04 -5.11
C SER A 239 -14.05 -9.87 -6.05
N PRO A 240 -14.16 -9.69 -7.37
CA PRO A 240 -13.53 -10.58 -8.35
C PRO A 240 -12.01 -10.51 -8.39
N ARG A 241 -11.41 -9.47 -7.80
CA ARG A 241 -9.95 -9.31 -7.68
C ARG A 241 -9.39 -9.73 -6.31
N ASN A 242 -10.23 -10.24 -5.41
CA ASN A 242 -9.76 -10.68 -4.10
C ASN A 242 -8.78 -11.85 -4.26
N LEU A 243 -7.51 -11.63 -3.87
CA LEU A 243 -6.42 -12.60 -4.08
C LEU A 243 -6.66 -13.88 -3.29
N LEU A 244 -7.11 -13.75 -2.04
CA LEU A 244 -7.33 -14.87 -1.14
C LEU A 244 -8.43 -15.79 -1.67
N LEU A 245 -9.55 -15.22 -2.15
CA LEU A 245 -10.67 -15.98 -2.71
C LEU A 245 -10.31 -16.62 -4.06
N ASN A 246 -9.61 -15.92 -4.96
CA ASN A 246 -9.18 -16.47 -6.24
C ASN A 246 -8.18 -17.62 -6.05
N GLN A 247 -7.22 -17.48 -5.12
CA GLN A 247 -6.30 -18.57 -4.80
C GLN A 247 -7.05 -19.76 -4.19
N THR A 248 -8.00 -19.51 -3.28
CA THR A 248 -8.86 -20.54 -2.69
C THR A 248 -9.64 -21.29 -3.76
N LYS A 249 -10.22 -20.60 -4.76
CA LYS A 249 -10.91 -21.23 -5.89
C LYS A 249 -9.97 -22.16 -6.68
N LEU A 250 -8.77 -21.69 -6.96
CA LEU A 250 -7.77 -22.46 -7.69
C LEU A 250 -7.31 -23.69 -6.90
N ASP A 251 -7.06 -23.56 -5.61
CA ASP A 251 -6.63 -24.67 -4.74
C ASP A 251 -7.72 -25.72 -4.61
N ILE A 252 -8.98 -25.30 -4.52
CA ILE A 252 -10.14 -26.20 -4.53
C ILE A 252 -10.23 -26.95 -5.85
N HIS A 253 -10.11 -26.25 -6.98
CA HIS A 253 -10.15 -26.85 -8.31
C HIS A 253 -9.02 -27.87 -8.50
N ASN A 254 -7.81 -27.55 -8.04
CA ASN A 254 -6.63 -28.40 -8.13
C ASN A 254 -6.58 -29.49 -7.05
N LYS A 255 -7.66 -29.69 -6.28
CA LYS A 255 -7.77 -30.66 -5.18
C LYS A 255 -6.72 -30.48 -4.06
N ARG A 256 -6.15 -29.28 -3.94
CA ARG A 256 -5.18 -28.92 -2.88
C ARG A 256 -5.88 -28.55 -1.56
N LYS A 257 -6.77 -29.41 -1.10
CA LYS A 257 -7.66 -29.16 0.06
C LYS A 257 -6.91 -28.77 1.35
N ASN A 258 -5.76 -29.38 1.59
CA ASN A 258 -4.97 -29.13 2.79
C ASN A 258 -4.41 -27.69 2.85
N ILE A 259 -4.14 -27.03 1.72
CA ILE A 259 -3.64 -25.66 1.69
C ILE A 259 -4.71 -24.70 2.19
N VAL A 260 -5.95 -24.85 1.73
CA VAL A 260 -7.08 -23.99 2.13
C VAL A 260 -7.32 -24.08 3.63
N THR A 261 -7.21 -25.28 4.22
CA THR A 261 -7.53 -25.50 5.64
C THR A 261 -6.39 -25.19 6.60
N ASN A 262 -5.15 -25.12 6.12
CA ASN A 262 -3.98 -24.97 6.98
C ASN A 262 -3.52 -23.51 7.16
N GLN A 263 -4.05 -22.57 6.37
CA GLN A 263 -3.67 -21.14 6.49
C GLN A 263 -4.32 -20.47 7.71
N PHE A 264 -5.49 -20.91 8.12
CA PHE A 264 -6.22 -20.41 9.29
C PHE A 264 -7.09 -21.50 9.91
N ASP A 265 -7.11 -21.55 11.25
CA ASP A 265 -8.02 -22.38 12.03
C ASP A 265 -8.64 -21.60 13.18
N CYS A 266 -9.98 -21.47 13.20
CA CYS A 266 -10.66 -20.83 14.31
C CYS A 266 -10.50 -21.59 15.65
N LYS A 267 -10.05 -22.84 15.64
CA LYS A 267 -9.67 -23.60 16.83
C LYS A 267 -8.22 -23.37 17.27
N ASN A 268 -7.45 -22.64 16.46
CA ASN A 268 -6.09 -22.23 16.82
C ASN A 268 -6.09 -20.77 17.24
N ILE A 269 -6.05 -20.50 18.51
CA ILE A 269 -6.11 -19.13 19.07
C ILE A 269 -4.96 -18.25 18.53
N LYS A 270 -3.82 -18.83 18.18
CA LYS A 270 -2.71 -18.08 17.55
C LYS A 270 -3.12 -17.43 16.23
N ASP A 271 -3.94 -18.13 15.43
CA ASP A 271 -4.44 -17.59 14.15
C ASP A 271 -5.44 -16.46 14.37
N ILE A 272 -6.25 -16.55 15.45
CA ILE A 272 -7.20 -15.50 15.84
C ILE A 272 -6.45 -14.26 16.34
N TYR A 273 -5.41 -14.43 17.16
CA TYR A 273 -4.55 -13.31 17.56
C TYR A 273 -3.86 -12.66 16.37
N ALA A 274 -3.35 -13.46 15.43
CA ALA A 274 -2.74 -12.95 14.20
C ALA A 274 -3.73 -12.11 13.38
N GLU A 275 -4.99 -12.55 13.29
CA GLU A 275 -6.04 -11.81 12.60
C GLU A 275 -6.41 -10.51 13.33
N LEU A 276 -6.46 -10.50 14.67
CA LEU A 276 -6.67 -9.27 15.45
C LEU A 276 -5.58 -8.22 15.12
N PHE A 277 -4.31 -8.61 15.15
CA PHE A 277 -3.21 -7.71 14.82
C PHE A 277 -3.24 -7.26 13.36
N TYR A 278 -3.66 -8.12 12.44
CA TYR A 278 -3.85 -7.75 11.03
C TYR A 278 -4.96 -6.70 10.86
N LEU A 279 -6.10 -6.84 11.55
CA LEU A 279 -7.18 -5.86 11.51
C LEU A 279 -6.72 -4.48 11.96
N ILE A 280 -5.98 -4.43 13.05
CA ILE A 280 -5.39 -3.18 13.57
C ILE A 280 -4.39 -2.61 12.56
N ALA A 281 -3.52 -3.45 12.02
CA ALA A 281 -2.55 -3.05 11.01
C ALA A 281 -3.21 -2.50 9.75
N ASN A 282 -4.25 -3.17 9.25
CA ASN A 282 -4.99 -2.73 8.08
C ASN A 282 -5.68 -1.38 8.31
N ALA A 283 -6.25 -1.17 9.51
CA ALA A 283 -6.85 0.12 9.87
C ALA A 283 -5.83 1.26 9.89
N PHE A 284 -4.59 1.02 10.33
CA PHE A 284 -3.51 2.01 10.25
C PHE A 284 -3.02 2.23 8.81
N SER A 285 -2.91 1.17 8.02
CA SER A 285 -2.51 1.28 6.60
C SER A 285 -3.48 2.14 5.80
N THR A 286 -4.79 1.98 6.00
CA THR A 286 -5.81 2.81 5.31
C THR A 286 -5.75 4.29 5.69
N GLN A 287 -5.14 4.62 6.83
CA GLN A 287 -4.89 5.99 7.28
C GLN A 287 -3.49 6.49 6.93
N SER A 288 -2.75 5.75 6.08
CA SER A 288 -1.36 6.05 5.71
C SER A 288 -0.36 6.05 6.88
N LEU A 289 -0.70 5.42 8.00
CA LEU A 289 0.16 5.25 9.16
C LEU A 289 0.96 3.92 9.04
N TYR A 290 1.79 3.85 7.99
CA TYR A 290 2.45 2.61 7.57
C TYR A 290 3.41 2.02 8.61
N ASP A 291 4.06 2.84 9.43
CA ASP A 291 4.94 2.40 10.50
C ASP A 291 4.18 1.68 11.63
N LEU A 292 3.02 2.20 12.03
CA LEU A 292 2.14 1.54 12.99
C LEU A 292 1.52 0.27 12.41
N SER A 293 1.13 0.30 11.14
CA SER A 293 0.67 -0.90 10.44
C SER A 293 1.74 -2.00 10.45
N ASN A 294 2.98 -1.69 10.08
CA ASN A 294 4.09 -2.64 10.05
C ASN A 294 4.44 -3.17 11.45
N TYR A 295 4.30 -2.33 12.47
CA TYR A 295 4.47 -2.74 13.88
C TYR A 295 3.52 -3.89 14.24
N TYR A 296 2.22 -3.73 14.00
CA TYR A 296 1.23 -4.77 14.29
C TYR A 296 1.31 -5.97 13.35
N LEU A 297 1.66 -5.76 12.07
CA LEU A 297 1.93 -6.87 11.13
C LEU A 297 3.08 -7.76 11.60
N SER A 298 4.06 -7.22 12.31
CA SER A 298 5.16 -8.03 12.86
C SER A 298 4.65 -9.06 13.87
N PHE A 299 3.68 -8.72 14.72
CA PHE A 299 3.02 -9.66 15.63
C PHE A 299 2.15 -10.68 14.88
N ALA A 300 1.35 -10.22 13.90
CA ALA A 300 0.53 -11.10 13.09
C ALA A 300 1.39 -12.18 12.39
N LYS A 301 2.47 -11.78 11.76
CA LYS A 301 3.42 -12.69 11.09
C LYS A 301 4.15 -13.61 12.07
N TYR A 302 4.46 -13.14 13.27
CA TYR A 302 5.09 -13.96 14.29
C TYR A 302 4.20 -15.11 14.74
N LEU A 303 2.90 -14.85 14.88
CA LEU A 303 1.90 -15.84 15.32
C LEU A 303 1.51 -16.80 14.19
N ASN A 304 1.27 -16.28 12.99
CA ASN A 304 0.92 -17.09 11.81
C ASN A 304 1.75 -16.64 10.59
N PRO A 305 2.98 -17.17 10.41
CA PRO A 305 3.88 -16.76 9.33
C PRO A 305 3.41 -17.17 7.93
N ASN A 306 2.48 -18.10 7.82
CA ASN A 306 2.06 -18.72 6.55
C ASN A 306 0.82 -18.04 5.94
N PHE A 307 0.25 -17.02 6.57
CA PHE A 307 -0.95 -16.36 6.06
C PHE A 307 -0.57 -15.23 5.08
N PRO A 308 -0.85 -15.38 3.77
CA PRO A 308 -0.32 -14.50 2.72
C PRO A 308 -0.66 -13.03 2.88
N SER A 309 -1.86 -12.72 3.40
CA SER A 309 -2.35 -11.34 3.53
C SER A 309 -1.42 -10.45 4.35
N PHE A 310 -0.67 -11.01 5.29
CA PHE A 310 0.23 -10.23 6.16
C PHE A 310 1.47 -9.74 5.39
N GLU A 311 2.04 -10.58 4.52
CA GLU A 311 3.17 -10.18 3.68
C GLU A 311 2.72 -9.24 2.54
N ILE A 312 1.50 -9.42 2.01
CA ILE A 312 0.92 -8.54 0.99
C ILE A 312 0.78 -7.12 1.54
N LEU A 313 0.11 -6.96 2.69
CA LEU A 313 -0.07 -5.64 3.31
C LEU A 313 1.27 -4.99 3.66
N LEU A 314 2.24 -5.78 4.11
CA LEU A 314 3.60 -5.29 4.39
C LEU A 314 4.30 -4.78 3.11
N ALA A 315 4.17 -5.49 1.99
CA ALA A 315 4.72 -5.09 0.70
C ALA A 315 4.07 -3.79 0.19
N GLU A 316 2.76 -3.69 0.32
CA GLU A 316 1.98 -2.50 -0.06
C GLU A 316 2.36 -1.30 0.81
N ASN A 317 2.47 -1.47 2.13
CA ASN A 317 2.94 -0.42 3.04
C ASN A 317 4.34 0.09 2.67
N PHE A 318 5.28 -0.81 2.38
CA PHE A 318 6.63 -0.41 1.97
C PHE A 318 6.61 0.35 0.64
N TYR A 319 5.78 -0.06 -0.31
CA TYR A 319 5.65 0.65 -1.58
C TYR A 319 5.07 2.06 -1.40
N MET A 320 4.01 2.18 -0.60
CA MET A 320 3.36 3.48 -0.31
C MET A 320 4.25 4.43 0.51
N ASP A 321 5.13 3.88 1.34
CA ASP A 321 6.13 4.61 2.13
C ASP A 321 7.46 4.83 1.37
N ASP A 322 7.44 4.65 0.04
CA ASP A 322 8.58 4.77 -0.89
C ASP A 322 9.83 3.91 -0.51
N LYS A 323 9.64 2.88 0.31
CA LYS A 323 10.68 1.90 0.68
C LYS A 323 10.78 0.80 -0.37
N ILE A 324 11.16 1.18 -1.57
CA ILE A 324 11.06 0.37 -2.80
C ILE A 324 11.79 -0.97 -2.69
N GLU A 325 13.01 -1.01 -2.13
CA GLU A 325 13.77 -2.27 -2.02
C GLU A 325 13.09 -3.26 -1.06
N LYS A 326 12.54 -2.77 0.06
CA LYS A 326 11.77 -3.60 1.00
C LYS A 326 10.49 -4.13 0.37
N ALA A 327 9.79 -3.30 -0.39
CA ALA A 327 8.60 -3.71 -1.15
C ALA A 327 8.93 -4.84 -2.13
N LEU A 328 10.00 -4.70 -2.92
CA LEU A 328 10.43 -5.74 -3.87
C LEU A 328 10.82 -7.05 -3.17
N LEU A 329 11.48 -6.99 -2.01
CA LEU A 329 11.80 -8.18 -1.21
C LEU A 329 10.55 -8.88 -0.69
N SER A 330 9.56 -8.13 -0.22
CA SER A 330 8.28 -8.69 0.23
C SER A 330 7.48 -9.27 -0.93
N TYR A 331 7.39 -8.58 -2.08
CA TYR A 331 6.75 -9.14 -3.28
C TYR A 331 7.43 -10.43 -3.77
N LYS A 332 8.76 -10.55 -3.63
CA LYS A 332 9.46 -11.81 -3.96
C LYS A 332 8.98 -12.98 -3.10
N LYS A 333 8.75 -12.78 -1.79
CA LYS A 333 8.25 -13.82 -0.87
C LYS A 333 6.80 -14.22 -1.18
N ILE A 334 5.97 -13.25 -1.62
CA ILE A 334 4.55 -13.49 -1.91
C ILE A 334 4.37 -14.51 -3.04
N LYS A 335 5.30 -14.60 -3.98
CA LYS A 335 5.23 -15.52 -5.12
C LYS A 335 5.09 -16.99 -4.72
N ASP A 336 5.66 -17.36 -3.60
CA ASP A 336 5.70 -18.75 -3.15
C ASP A 336 4.36 -19.23 -2.55
N TYR A 337 3.41 -18.31 -2.30
CA TYR A 337 2.10 -18.66 -1.75
C TYR A 337 1.10 -19.23 -2.77
N GLY A 338 1.37 -19.12 -4.07
CA GLY A 338 0.54 -19.69 -5.13
C GLY A 338 0.47 -18.83 -6.39
N GLU A 339 -0.18 -19.36 -7.42
CA GLU A 339 -0.24 -18.79 -8.77
C GLU A 339 -0.85 -17.39 -8.79
N ILE A 340 -1.95 -17.18 -8.05
CA ILE A 340 -2.64 -15.87 -7.97
C ILE A 340 -1.78 -14.84 -7.24
N TYR A 341 -1.05 -15.28 -6.24
CA TYR A 341 -0.11 -14.41 -5.51
C TYR A 341 1.15 -14.10 -6.35
N ASP A 342 1.68 -15.06 -7.12
CA ASP A 342 2.78 -14.79 -8.07
C ASP A 342 2.36 -13.79 -9.13
N TRP A 343 1.15 -13.91 -9.68
CA TRP A 343 0.58 -12.92 -10.60
C TRP A 343 0.54 -11.52 -9.99
N HIS A 344 -0.05 -11.37 -8.81
CA HIS A 344 -0.12 -10.08 -8.11
C HIS A 344 1.26 -9.48 -7.85
N ALA A 345 2.15 -10.27 -7.26
CA ALA A 345 3.51 -9.83 -6.93
C ALA A 345 4.33 -9.46 -8.17
N SER A 346 4.18 -10.22 -9.26
CA SER A 346 4.84 -9.93 -10.53
C SER A 346 4.30 -8.65 -11.17
N LYS A 347 2.98 -8.41 -11.12
CA LYS A 347 2.36 -7.17 -11.59
C LYS A 347 2.92 -5.95 -10.82
N GLN A 348 2.93 -5.99 -9.50
CA GLN A 348 3.46 -4.91 -8.67
C GLN A 348 4.96 -4.70 -8.89
N THR A 349 5.73 -5.78 -8.99
CA THR A 349 7.16 -5.72 -9.31
C THR A 349 7.40 -5.06 -10.67
N ALA A 350 6.63 -5.41 -11.70
CA ALA A 350 6.74 -4.82 -13.02
C ALA A 350 6.45 -3.31 -12.99
N ILE A 351 5.38 -2.89 -12.32
CA ILE A 351 5.02 -1.47 -12.14
C ILE A 351 6.14 -0.71 -11.43
N ILE A 352 6.69 -1.25 -10.35
CA ILE A 352 7.81 -0.64 -9.62
C ILE A 352 9.04 -0.50 -10.50
N LEU A 353 9.40 -1.54 -11.25
CA LEU A 353 10.57 -1.51 -12.13
C LEU A 353 10.45 -0.46 -13.23
N ILE A 354 9.25 -0.27 -13.78
CA ILE A 354 9.00 0.72 -14.81
C ILE A 354 9.01 2.12 -14.21
N ASN A 355 8.15 2.38 -13.22
CA ASN A 355 7.86 3.74 -12.75
C ASN A 355 8.93 4.31 -11.80
N LYS A 356 9.59 3.44 -11.02
CA LYS A 356 10.58 3.88 -10.00
C LYS A 356 12.03 3.58 -10.38
N LYS A 357 12.26 2.64 -11.29
CA LYS A 357 13.61 2.17 -11.65
C LYS A 357 13.95 2.39 -13.12
N ASN A 358 13.05 2.93 -13.93
CA ASN A 358 13.20 3.16 -15.38
C ASN A 358 13.65 1.89 -16.15
N LYS A 359 13.13 0.71 -15.74
CA LYS A 359 13.48 -0.60 -16.33
C LYS A 359 12.32 -1.18 -17.15
N LEU A 360 11.87 -0.44 -18.18
CA LEU A 360 10.70 -0.79 -19.00
C LEU A 360 10.75 -2.23 -19.53
N LYS A 361 11.78 -2.61 -20.29
CA LYS A 361 11.90 -3.96 -20.88
C LYS A 361 11.83 -5.07 -19.82
N LYS A 362 12.49 -4.87 -18.66
CA LYS A 362 12.46 -5.84 -17.57
C LYS A 362 11.07 -5.98 -16.95
N GLY A 363 10.37 -4.85 -16.78
CA GLY A 363 8.99 -4.85 -16.27
C GLY A 363 8.03 -5.58 -17.21
N ILE A 364 8.09 -5.28 -18.52
CA ILE A 364 7.27 -5.97 -19.55
C ILE A 364 7.55 -7.48 -19.55
N ASN A 365 8.82 -7.90 -19.50
CA ASN A 365 9.18 -9.32 -19.49
C ASN A 365 8.64 -10.05 -18.25
N ILE A 366 8.73 -9.46 -17.06
CA ILE A 366 8.19 -10.05 -15.82
C ILE A 366 6.67 -10.23 -15.93
N MET A 367 5.98 -9.21 -16.39
CA MET A 367 4.52 -9.23 -16.51
C MET A 367 4.06 -10.28 -17.54
N SER A 368 4.70 -10.31 -18.72
CA SER A 368 4.42 -11.27 -19.78
C SER A 368 4.68 -12.73 -19.33
N HIS A 369 5.82 -12.96 -18.66
CA HIS A 369 6.15 -14.29 -18.15
C HIS A 369 5.15 -14.76 -17.10
N SER A 370 4.76 -13.89 -16.17
CA SER A 370 3.79 -14.22 -15.12
C SER A 370 2.40 -14.49 -15.71
N PHE A 371 1.97 -13.72 -16.72
CA PHE A 371 0.68 -13.95 -17.39
C PHE A 371 0.65 -15.33 -18.09
N LYS A 372 1.73 -15.71 -18.78
CA LYS A 372 1.85 -17.02 -19.45
C LYS A 372 1.85 -18.20 -18.48
N LYS A 373 2.19 -17.99 -17.22
CA LYS A 373 2.15 -19.03 -16.18
C LYS A 373 0.76 -19.28 -15.61
N LEU A 374 -0.19 -18.37 -15.82
CA LEU A 374 -1.54 -18.55 -15.32
C LEU A 374 -2.19 -19.75 -16.03
N SER A 375 -2.61 -20.73 -15.26
CA SER A 375 -3.21 -21.97 -15.78
C SER A 375 -4.59 -21.74 -16.40
N ASN A 376 -5.36 -20.78 -15.85
CA ASN A 376 -6.68 -20.40 -16.36
C ASN A 376 -6.99 -18.95 -15.96
N PRO A 377 -6.45 -17.97 -16.72
CA PRO A 377 -6.64 -16.56 -16.38
C PRO A 377 -8.10 -16.15 -16.46
N ASN A 378 -8.62 -15.55 -15.39
CA ASN A 378 -9.97 -15.00 -15.40
C ASN A 378 -10.02 -13.67 -16.18
N VAL A 379 -11.22 -13.24 -16.53
CA VAL A 379 -11.46 -12.03 -17.34
C VAL A 379 -10.81 -10.76 -16.77
N TYR A 380 -10.70 -10.66 -15.44
CA TYR A 380 -10.06 -9.51 -14.78
C TYR A 380 -8.53 -9.53 -14.92
N GLN A 381 -7.92 -10.72 -14.89
CA GLN A 381 -6.48 -10.88 -15.13
C GLN A 381 -6.12 -10.57 -16.59
N ILE A 382 -6.94 -11.04 -17.54
CA ILE A 382 -6.77 -10.72 -18.97
C ILE A 382 -6.91 -9.21 -19.19
N TYR A 383 -7.92 -8.58 -18.60
CA TYR A 383 -8.10 -7.13 -18.66
C TYR A 383 -6.93 -6.36 -18.04
N ASP A 384 -6.46 -6.76 -16.86
CA ASP A 384 -5.33 -6.12 -16.19
C ASP A 384 -4.04 -6.22 -17.03
N TYR A 385 -3.84 -7.37 -17.72
CA TYR A 385 -2.72 -7.54 -18.63
C TYR A 385 -2.87 -6.66 -19.89
N ALA A 386 -4.05 -6.63 -20.51
CA ALA A 386 -4.32 -5.75 -21.65
C ALA A 386 -4.07 -4.28 -21.30
N ASN A 387 -4.53 -3.84 -20.12
CA ASN A 387 -4.34 -2.49 -19.64
C ASN A 387 -2.88 -2.16 -19.33
N PHE A 388 -2.13 -3.12 -18.77
CA PHE A 388 -0.69 -2.99 -18.58
C PHE A 388 0.04 -2.81 -19.92
N LEU A 389 -0.26 -3.61 -20.91
CA LEU A 389 0.32 -3.50 -22.26
C LEU A 389 0.01 -2.15 -22.90
N LYS A 390 -1.26 -1.70 -22.86
CA LYS A 390 -1.67 -0.39 -23.38
C LYS A 390 -0.88 0.75 -22.71
N ASN A 391 -0.74 0.73 -21.40
CA ASN A 391 -0.05 1.78 -20.66
C ASN A 391 1.47 1.81 -20.91
N ASN A 392 2.02 0.76 -21.49
CA ASN A 392 3.43 0.66 -21.87
C ASN A 392 3.61 0.64 -23.41
N GLU A 393 2.63 1.18 -24.15
CA GLU A 393 2.66 1.39 -25.60
C GLU A 393 2.69 0.11 -26.46
N GLU A 394 2.50 -1.07 -25.84
CA GLU A 394 2.36 -2.36 -26.55
C GLU A 394 0.92 -2.50 -27.11
N PHE A 395 0.53 -1.55 -27.97
CA PHE A 395 -0.86 -1.38 -28.41
C PHE A 395 -1.40 -2.57 -29.19
N LYS A 396 -0.59 -3.19 -30.09
CA LYS A 396 -1.03 -4.35 -30.89
C LYS A 396 -1.44 -5.52 -30.00
N ASP A 397 -0.62 -5.85 -29.03
CA ASP A 397 -0.90 -6.94 -28.11
C ASP A 397 -2.05 -6.58 -27.14
N SER A 398 -2.12 -5.33 -26.69
CA SER A 398 -3.21 -4.89 -25.83
C SER A 398 -4.58 -5.06 -26.50
N ILE A 399 -4.72 -4.73 -27.79
CA ILE A 399 -5.95 -4.91 -28.58
C ILE A 399 -6.38 -6.38 -28.59
N LYS A 400 -5.44 -7.31 -28.76
CA LYS A 400 -5.70 -8.75 -28.74
C LYS A 400 -6.39 -9.15 -27.42
N PHE A 401 -5.79 -8.78 -26.29
CA PHE A 401 -6.32 -9.16 -24.97
C PHE A 401 -7.61 -8.40 -24.59
N TYR A 402 -7.78 -7.13 -24.97
CA TYR A 402 -9.07 -6.46 -24.83
C TYR A 402 -10.17 -7.14 -25.65
N THR A 403 -9.84 -7.61 -26.86
CA THR A 403 -10.80 -8.34 -27.69
C THR A 403 -11.18 -9.68 -27.06
N GLU A 404 -10.23 -10.40 -26.47
CA GLU A 404 -10.49 -11.61 -25.70
C GLU A 404 -11.43 -11.34 -24.51
N VAL A 405 -11.20 -10.28 -23.74
CA VAL A 405 -12.11 -9.84 -22.67
C VAL A 405 -13.51 -9.60 -23.22
N LEU A 406 -13.64 -8.80 -24.30
CA LEU A 406 -14.94 -8.41 -24.87
C LEU A 406 -15.72 -9.60 -25.45
N ASN A 407 -15.02 -10.63 -25.92
CA ASN A 407 -15.65 -11.87 -26.40
C ASN A 407 -16.11 -12.78 -25.24
N SER A 408 -15.56 -12.60 -24.04
CA SER A 408 -15.82 -13.43 -22.86
C SER A 408 -16.91 -12.88 -21.94
N ILE A 409 -17.40 -11.65 -22.18
CA ILE A 409 -18.38 -10.97 -21.32
C ILE A 409 -19.55 -10.39 -22.12
N ASP A 410 -20.69 -10.26 -21.49
CA ASP A 410 -21.82 -9.52 -22.05
C ASP A 410 -21.68 -8.00 -21.85
N LYS A 411 -22.54 -7.22 -22.55
CA LYS A 411 -22.50 -5.75 -22.51
C LYS A 411 -22.86 -5.15 -21.15
N ARG A 412 -23.51 -5.91 -20.25
CA ARG A 412 -23.87 -5.46 -18.89
C ARG A 412 -22.74 -5.66 -17.90
N HIS A 413 -21.73 -6.43 -18.27
CA HIS A 413 -20.59 -6.67 -17.40
C HIS A 413 -19.80 -5.37 -17.13
N GLN A 414 -19.39 -5.12 -15.89
CA GLN A 414 -18.72 -3.89 -15.46
C GLN A 414 -17.39 -3.59 -16.19
N LEU A 415 -16.74 -4.59 -16.78
CA LEU A 415 -15.51 -4.40 -17.57
C LEU A 415 -15.82 -4.03 -19.02
N TYR A 416 -17.05 -4.24 -19.52
CA TYR A 416 -17.34 -4.03 -20.94
C TYR A 416 -17.03 -2.60 -21.41
N PRO A 417 -17.53 -1.52 -20.76
CA PRO A 417 -17.20 -0.18 -21.18
C PRO A 417 -15.71 0.14 -21.03
N LYS A 418 -15.06 -0.35 -19.98
CA LYS A 418 -13.63 -0.13 -19.73
C LYS A 418 -12.74 -0.85 -20.74
N ALA A 419 -13.08 -2.07 -21.14
CA ALA A 419 -12.33 -2.83 -22.13
C ALA A 419 -12.53 -2.26 -23.54
N THR A 420 -13.75 -1.81 -23.85
CA THR A 420 -14.08 -1.16 -25.13
C THR A 420 -13.32 0.16 -25.26
N ASP A 421 -13.32 0.99 -24.22
CA ASP A 421 -12.56 2.24 -24.16
C ASP A 421 -11.04 1.97 -24.30
N GLY A 422 -10.48 1.05 -23.50
CA GLY A 422 -9.06 0.71 -23.57
C GLY A 422 -8.62 0.22 -24.95
N ARG A 423 -9.46 -0.58 -25.63
CA ARG A 423 -9.23 -1.02 -27.02
C ARG A 423 -9.33 0.14 -28.00
N GLY A 424 -10.27 1.05 -27.79
CA GLY A 424 -10.43 2.27 -28.57
C GLY A 424 -9.18 3.13 -28.53
N ILE A 425 -8.63 3.40 -27.34
CA ILE A 425 -7.37 4.14 -27.16
C ILE A 425 -6.22 3.45 -27.91
N ALA A 426 -6.06 2.14 -27.74
CA ALA A 426 -4.98 1.41 -28.40
C ALA A 426 -5.09 1.45 -29.94
N ASN A 427 -6.30 1.36 -30.50
CA ASN A 427 -6.55 1.51 -31.93
C ASN A 427 -6.26 2.93 -32.42
N GLU A 428 -6.64 3.95 -31.65
CA GLU A 428 -6.37 5.34 -32.00
C GLU A 428 -4.87 5.60 -32.07
N ARG A 429 -4.10 5.13 -31.09
CA ARG A 429 -2.62 5.23 -31.07
C ARG A 429 -1.94 4.53 -32.25
N LEU A 430 -2.56 3.50 -32.80
CA LEU A 430 -2.11 2.82 -34.04
C LEU A 430 -2.65 3.47 -35.33
N GLY A 431 -3.39 4.57 -35.26
CA GLY A 431 -3.97 5.24 -36.41
C GLY A 431 -5.28 4.64 -36.94
N ASN A 432 -5.83 3.61 -36.29
CA ASN A 432 -7.05 2.91 -36.69
C ASN A 432 -8.31 3.68 -36.23
N TRP A 433 -8.44 4.94 -36.63
CA TRP A 433 -9.45 5.85 -36.09
C TRP A 433 -10.91 5.32 -36.19
N LYS A 434 -11.31 4.77 -37.35
CA LYS A 434 -12.68 4.26 -37.51
C LYS A 434 -13.08 3.20 -36.50
N ILE A 435 -12.12 2.34 -36.12
CA ILE A 435 -12.33 1.30 -35.11
C ILE A 435 -12.37 1.94 -33.73
N ALA A 436 -11.46 2.84 -33.44
CA ALA A 436 -11.39 3.57 -32.18
C ALA A 436 -12.67 4.36 -31.88
N GLU A 437 -13.16 5.13 -32.84
CA GLU A 437 -14.40 5.89 -32.71
C GLU A 437 -15.61 4.99 -32.43
N LYS A 438 -15.71 3.85 -33.11
CA LYS A 438 -16.75 2.85 -32.86
C LYS A 438 -16.68 2.31 -31.44
N ASP A 439 -15.49 2.02 -30.95
CA ASP A 439 -15.28 1.52 -29.58
C ASP A 439 -15.65 2.59 -28.55
N PHE A 440 -15.24 3.86 -28.71
CA PHE A 440 -15.63 4.95 -27.81
C PHE A 440 -17.14 5.16 -27.77
N LEU A 441 -17.78 5.20 -28.94
CA LEU A 441 -19.23 5.33 -29.02
C LEU A 441 -19.98 4.15 -28.39
N GLN A 442 -19.45 2.93 -28.54
CA GLN A 442 -20.00 1.73 -27.91
C GLN A 442 -19.82 1.75 -26.38
N SER A 443 -18.68 2.23 -25.88
CA SER A 443 -18.43 2.42 -24.45
C SER A 443 -19.45 3.41 -23.85
N LEU A 444 -19.61 4.57 -24.48
CA LEU A 444 -20.55 5.62 -24.05
C LEU A 444 -22.02 5.21 -24.17
N LYS A 445 -22.36 4.31 -25.09
CA LYS A 445 -23.72 3.75 -25.21
C LYS A 445 -24.09 2.91 -23.98
N VAL A 446 -23.11 2.19 -23.42
CA VAL A 446 -23.31 1.33 -22.24
C VAL A 446 -23.19 2.12 -20.94
N SER A 447 -22.25 3.06 -20.87
CA SER A 447 -22.00 3.92 -19.72
C SER A 447 -21.83 5.37 -20.17
N PRO A 448 -22.93 6.18 -20.18
CA PRO A 448 -22.94 7.50 -20.80
C PRO A 448 -22.15 8.58 -20.04
N ASP A 449 -21.90 8.38 -18.74
CA ASP A 449 -21.33 9.40 -17.86
C ASP A 449 -19.85 9.16 -17.55
N GLN A 450 -19.11 8.63 -18.53
CA GLN A 450 -17.67 8.43 -18.44
C GLN A 450 -16.94 9.71 -18.89
N ALA A 451 -16.71 10.65 -17.98
CA ALA A 451 -16.12 11.95 -18.29
C ALA A 451 -14.84 11.87 -19.14
N TYR A 452 -13.93 10.94 -18.82
CA TYR A 452 -12.68 10.78 -19.59
C TYR A 452 -12.88 10.22 -20.99
N VAL A 453 -13.81 9.29 -21.20
CA VAL A 453 -14.13 8.75 -22.53
C VAL A 453 -14.79 9.81 -23.39
N ILE A 454 -15.72 10.59 -22.80
CA ILE A 454 -16.34 11.74 -23.44
C ILE A 454 -15.28 12.74 -23.89
N ASN A 455 -14.37 13.10 -22.97
CA ASN A 455 -13.29 14.03 -23.23
C ASN A 455 -12.39 13.52 -24.37
N TYR A 456 -11.94 12.27 -24.30
CA TYR A 456 -11.02 11.68 -25.27
C TYR A 456 -11.61 11.65 -26.68
N LEU A 457 -12.86 11.19 -26.83
CA LEU A 457 -13.56 11.15 -28.11
C LEU A 457 -13.78 12.56 -28.68
N ALA A 458 -14.27 13.48 -27.85
CA ALA A 458 -14.56 14.85 -28.26
C ALA A 458 -13.28 15.60 -28.66
N TYR A 459 -12.20 15.48 -27.87
CA TYR A 459 -10.89 16.06 -28.20
C TYR A 459 -10.33 15.49 -29.50
N SER A 460 -10.41 14.16 -29.70
CA SER A 460 -9.96 13.52 -30.95
C SER A 460 -10.75 14.02 -32.18
N TRP A 461 -12.04 14.27 -32.04
CA TRP A 461 -12.82 14.88 -33.10
C TRP A 461 -12.37 16.30 -33.42
N ILE A 462 -12.07 17.10 -32.39
CA ILE A 462 -11.61 18.48 -32.54
C ILE A 462 -10.28 18.52 -33.29
N GLU A 463 -9.33 17.69 -32.89
CA GLU A 463 -8.02 17.60 -33.56
C GLU A 463 -8.13 17.17 -35.04
N LYS A 464 -9.14 16.35 -35.35
CA LYS A 464 -9.44 15.94 -36.74
C LYS A 464 -10.29 16.92 -37.51
N GLY A 465 -10.74 18.01 -36.89
CA GLY A 465 -11.62 19.01 -37.51
C GLY A 465 -13.04 18.52 -37.81
N ILE A 466 -13.50 17.45 -37.11
CA ILE A 466 -14.84 16.86 -37.32
C ILE A 466 -15.70 17.03 -36.07
N ASN A 467 -17.02 17.13 -36.27
CA ASN A 467 -18.03 17.18 -35.19
C ASN A 467 -17.75 18.24 -34.09
N ILE A 468 -17.13 19.39 -34.41
CA ILE A 468 -16.59 20.35 -33.43
C ILE A 468 -17.70 20.89 -32.51
N GLU A 469 -18.87 21.24 -33.01
CA GLU A 469 -20.00 21.71 -32.18
C GLU A 469 -20.54 20.62 -31.25
N LYS A 470 -20.61 19.38 -31.75
CA LYS A 470 -21.01 18.23 -30.93
C LYS A 470 -19.97 17.97 -29.85
N SER A 471 -18.68 18.06 -30.18
CA SER A 471 -17.58 17.94 -29.24
C SER A 471 -17.63 18.98 -28.12
N LEU A 472 -17.98 20.24 -28.46
CA LEU A 472 -18.17 21.28 -27.46
C LEU A 472 -19.27 20.92 -26.45
N LYS A 473 -20.40 20.40 -26.91
CA LYS A 473 -21.49 19.94 -26.02
C LYS A 473 -21.05 18.79 -25.14
N MET A 474 -20.32 17.85 -25.71
CA MET A 474 -19.77 16.71 -24.96
C MET A 474 -18.74 17.15 -23.91
N LEU A 475 -17.84 18.06 -24.23
CA LEU A 475 -16.84 18.58 -23.31
C LEU A 475 -17.45 19.40 -22.16
N LYS A 476 -18.51 20.16 -22.41
CA LYS A 476 -19.27 20.81 -21.34
C LYS A 476 -19.83 19.77 -20.38
N LYS A 477 -20.45 18.68 -20.88
CA LYS A 477 -20.92 17.56 -20.05
C LYS A 477 -19.77 16.90 -19.27
N ALA A 478 -18.63 16.65 -19.91
CA ALA A 478 -17.47 16.07 -19.22
C ALA A 478 -16.97 16.97 -18.08
N ASN A 479 -16.95 18.28 -18.30
CA ASN A 479 -16.54 19.26 -17.28
C ASN A 479 -17.55 19.38 -16.13
N GLU A 480 -18.85 19.21 -16.39
CA GLU A 480 -19.89 19.11 -15.35
C GLU A 480 -19.73 17.83 -14.52
N LEU A 481 -19.40 16.69 -15.15
CA LEU A 481 -19.18 15.42 -14.47
C LEU A 481 -17.90 15.41 -13.62
N LYS A 482 -16.87 16.16 -14.04
CA LYS A 482 -15.59 16.31 -13.33
C LYS A 482 -15.12 17.77 -13.35
N PRO A 483 -15.70 18.61 -12.50
CA PRO A 483 -15.27 20.00 -12.39
C PRO A 483 -13.83 20.08 -11.85
N ASN A 484 -13.07 21.05 -12.35
CA ASN A 484 -11.66 21.27 -11.97
C ASN A 484 -10.68 20.12 -12.37
N ASP A 485 -11.03 19.30 -13.34
CA ASP A 485 -10.07 18.43 -13.99
C ASP A 485 -9.33 19.24 -15.08
N GLY A 486 -8.00 19.35 -14.96
CA GLY A 486 -7.18 20.19 -15.84
C GLY A 486 -7.24 19.75 -17.31
N TYR A 487 -7.20 18.44 -17.59
CA TYR A 487 -7.27 17.91 -18.96
C TYR A 487 -8.63 18.15 -19.62
N ILE A 488 -9.72 17.98 -18.88
CA ILE A 488 -11.07 18.23 -19.40
C ILE A 488 -11.28 19.72 -19.60
N THR A 489 -10.79 20.55 -18.69
CA THR A 489 -10.87 22.01 -18.78
C THR A 489 -10.08 22.54 -19.97
N ASP A 490 -8.88 22.01 -20.22
CA ASP A 490 -8.07 22.34 -21.40
C ASP A 490 -8.79 21.96 -22.69
N SER A 491 -9.28 20.71 -22.79
CA SER A 491 -10.01 20.24 -23.98
C SER A 491 -11.25 21.10 -24.29
N LEU A 492 -11.96 21.56 -23.26
CA LEU A 492 -13.10 22.47 -23.42
C LEU A 492 -12.65 23.85 -23.95
N GLY A 493 -11.57 24.39 -23.38
CA GLY A 493 -10.96 25.62 -23.84
C GLY A 493 -10.47 25.53 -25.29
N TRP A 494 -9.84 24.40 -25.64
CA TRP A 494 -9.36 24.15 -26.99
C TRP A 494 -10.51 24.02 -28.02
N ALA A 495 -11.62 23.38 -27.65
CA ALA A 495 -12.83 23.35 -28.48
C ALA A 495 -13.35 24.76 -28.79
N LEU A 496 -13.38 25.63 -27.78
CA LEU A 496 -13.80 27.03 -27.96
C LEU A 496 -12.82 27.81 -28.85
N TYR A 497 -11.52 27.55 -28.72
CA TYR A 497 -10.48 28.12 -29.58
C TYR A 497 -10.69 27.72 -31.06
N LYS A 498 -10.92 26.43 -31.35
CA LYS A 498 -11.19 25.95 -32.71
C LYS A 498 -12.47 26.54 -33.29
N LEU A 499 -13.46 26.88 -32.46
CA LEU A 499 -14.69 27.63 -32.83
C LEU A 499 -14.47 29.15 -32.90
N LYS A 500 -13.24 29.64 -32.79
CA LYS A 500 -12.87 31.06 -32.78
C LYS A 500 -13.48 31.90 -31.65
N LYS A 501 -13.96 31.26 -30.59
CA LYS A 501 -14.50 31.91 -29.37
C LYS A 501 -13.37 32.22 -28.40
N PHE A 502 -12.42 33.04 -28.82
CA PHE A 502 -11.14 33.21 -28.15
C PHE A 502 -11.24 33.75 -26.72
N THR A 503 -12.18 34.65 -26.44
CA THR A 503 -12.41 35.18 -25.09
C THR A 503 -12.88 34.11 -24.11
N GLU A 504 -13.80 33.25 -24.53
CA GLU A 504 -14.25 32.13 -23.72
C GLU A 504 -13.15 31.07 -23.59
N ALA A 505 -12.46 30.76 -24.70
CA ALA A 505 -11.35 29.84 -24.72
C ALA A 505 -10.26 30.21 -23.70
N LYS A 506 -9.81 31.49 -23.72
CA LYS A 506 -8.83 32.02 -22.77
C LYS A 506 -9.24 31.77 -21.31
N LYS A 507 -10.51 31.95 -20.97
CA LYS A 507 -11.01 31.76 -19.59
C LYS A 507 -10.81 30.33 -19.12
N TYR A 508 -11.18 29.32 -19.93
CA TYR A 508 -11.01 27.91 -19.59
C TYR A 508 -9.54 27.46 -19.64
N LEU A 509 -8.78 27.91 -20.66
CA LEU A 509 -7.36 27.57 -20.78
C LEU A 509 -6.53 28.19 -19.65
N GLN A 510 -6.86 29.39 -19.20
CA GLN A 510 -6.24 30.00 -18.01
C GLN A 510 -6.52 29.17 -16.74
N LEU A 511 -7.73 28.65 -16.60
CA LEU A 511 -8.06 27.76 -15.48
C LEU A 511 -7.28 26.43 -15.60
N ALA A 512 -7.17 25.87 -16.81
CA ALA A 512 -6.41 24.66 -17.05
C ALA A 512 -4.93 24.82 -16.68
N VAL A 513 -4.30 25.95 -17.05
CA VAL A 513 -2.92 26.29 -16.64
C VAL A 513 -2.80 26.40 -15.12
N LYS A 514 -3.78 26.96 -14.40
CA LYS A 514 -3.77 26.99 -12.93
C LYS A 514 -3.84 25.59 -12.31
N LEU A 515 -4.59 24.67 -12.93
CA LEU A 515 -4.74 23.30 -12.48
C LEU A 515 -3.51 22.43 -12.84
N MET A 516 -2.87 22.73 -13.97
CA MET A 516 -1.75 21.98 -14.55
C MET A 516 -0.62 22.92 -15.01
N PRO A 517 0.05 23.63 -14.10
CA PRO A 517 1.00 24.68 -14.46
C PRO A 517 2.22 24.18 -15.24
N SER A 518 2.61 22.92 -15.05
CA SER A 518 3.81 22.34 -15.69
C SER A 518 3.49 21.47 -16.92
N ASP A 519 2.24 21.43 -17.40
CA ASP A 519 1.89 20.69 -18.61
C ASP A 519 2.22 21.51 -19.87
N PRO A 520 3.06 20.98 -20.79
CA PRO A 520 3.48 21.72 -21.98
C PRO A 520 2.35 22.03 -22.94
N ILE A 521 1.40 21.09 -23.13
CA ILE A 521 0.29 21.24 -24.10
C ILE A 521 -0.71 22.26 -23.59
N VAL A 522 -1.04 22.22 -22.30
CA VAL A 522 -1.97 23.15 -21.67
C VAL A 522 -1.45 24.60 -21.75
N ASN A 523 -0.14 24.80 -21.51
CA ASN A 523 0.49 26.10 -21.66
C ASN A 523 0.55 26.56 -23.12
N ASP A 524 0.78 25.67 -24.09
CA ASP A 524 0.75 25.97 -25.51
C ASP A 524 -0.65 26.44 -25.96
N HIS A 525 -1.70 25.70 -25.58
CA HIS A 525 -3.08 26.06 -25.90
C HIS A 525 -3.49 27.42 -25.30
N TYR A 526 -3.06 27.70 -24.08
CA TYR A 526 -3.33 28.98 -23.45
C TYR A 526 -2.61 30.12 -24.19
N ALA A 527 -1.34 29.92 -24.53
CA ALA A 527 -0.56 30.90 -25.29
C ALA A 527 -1.18 31.19 -26.67
N ASP A 528 -1.66 30.16 -27.37
CA ASP A 528 -2.39 30.31 -28.64
C ASP A 528 -3.63 31.22 -28.46
N SER A 529 -4.39 31.01 -27.36
CA SER A 529 -5.57 31.83 -27.08
C SER A 529 -5.25 33.29 -26.76
N LEU A 530 -4.13 33.54 -26.08
CA LEU A 530 -3.64 34.89 -25.79
C LEU A 530 -3.24 35.61 -27.07
N TRP A 531 -2.52 34.93 -27.96
CA TRP A 531 -2.10 35.49 -29.26
C TRP A 531 -3.30 35.93 -30.11
N MET A 532 -4.35 35.10 -30.19
CA MET A 532 -5.56 35.44 -30.93
C MET A 532 -6.35 36.62 -30.35
N LEU A 533 -6.05 37.02 -29.13
CA LEU A 533 -6.59 38.20 -28.44
C LEU A 533 -5.61 39.40 -28.44
N ASN A 534 -4.59 39.39 -29.31
CA ASN A 534 -3.53 40.40 -29.42
C ASN A 534 -2.70 40.59 -28.14
N GLN A 535 -2.69 39.60 -27.23
CA GLN A 535 -1.88 39.59 -26.02
C GLN A 535 -0.52 38.87 -26.30
N ASN A 536 0.19 39.39 -27.31
CA ASN A 536 1.35 38.71 -27.90
C ASN A 536 2.53 38.55 -26.94
N LEU A 537 2.74 39.51 -26.04
CA LEU A 537 3.81 39.41 -25.04
C LEU A 537 3.57 38.26 -24.04
N GLN A 538 2.34 38.15 -23.55
CA GLN A 538 1.95 37.06 -22.65
C GLN A 538 1.99 35.69 -23.35
N ALA A 539 1.55 35.64 -24.62
CA ALA A 539 1.64 34.42 -25.41
C ALA A 539 3.09 33.92 -25.54
N ARG A 540 4.01 34.84 -25.91
CA ARG A 540 5.45 34.52 -26.02
C ARG A 540 6.03 34.02 -24.70
N TYR A 541 5.67 34.66 -23.57
CA TYR A 541 6.09 34.24 -22.24
C TYR A 541 5.71 32.76 -21.96
N HIS A 542 4.46 32.36 -22.26
CA HIS A 542 4.02 30.98 -22.07
C HIS A 542 4.69 30.01 -23.04
N TRP A 543 4.92 30.36 -24.29
CA TRP A 543 5.67 29.52 -25.23
C TRP A 543 7.14 29.34 -24.82
N GLU A 544 7.82 30.42 -24.37
CA GLU A 544 9.16 30.32 -23.81
C GLU A 544 9.19 29.43 -22.56
N TYR A 545 8.16 29.56 -21.70
CA TYR A 545 8.02 28.68 -20.53
C TYR A 545 7.90 27.21 -20.93
N VAL A 546 7.10 26.88 -21.96
CA VAL A 546 6.98 25.50 -22.50
C VAL A 546 8.34 24.94 -22.92
N LEU A 547 9.20 25.73 -23.57
CA LEU A 547 10.54 25.27 -23.97
C LEU A 547 11.43 24.88 -22.78
N ASN A 548 11.18 25.43 -21.59
CA ASN A 548 11.93 25.15 -20.37
C ASN A 548 11.37 23.96 -19.55
N LEU A 549 10.20 23.44 -19.90
CA LEU A 549 9.62 22.31 -19.21
C LEU A 549 10.32 21.00 -19.60
N LYS A 550 10.57 20.13 -18.61
CA LYS A 550 11.23 18.83 -18.84
C LYS A 550 10.44 17.89 -19.76
N GLU A 551 9.12 17.99 -19.72
CA GLU A 551 8.19 17.09 -20.42
C GLU A 551 7.92 17.55 -21.85
N THR A 552 8.52 18.64 -22.30
CA THR A 552 8.38 19.13 -23.69
C THR A 552 9.21 18.26 -24.63
N ASP A 553 8.54 17.50 -25.48
CA ASP A 553 9.18 16.69 -26.50
C ASP A 553 9.74 17.53 -27.67
N GLU A 554 10.61 16.91 -28.48
CA GLU A 554 11.29 17.61 -29.57
C GLU A 554 10.34 18.12 -30.66
N LYS A 555 9.26 17.38 -30.93
CA LYS A 555 8.26 17.78 -31.92
C LYS A 555 7.50 19.05 -31.48
N LEU A 556 7.15 19.13 -30.21
CA LEU A 556 6.52 20.30 -29.64
C LEU A 556 7.50 21.49 -29.58
N ARG A 557 8.80 21.25 -29.26
CA ARG A 557 9.83 22.29 -29.27
C ARG A 557 9.93 22.98 -30.63
N ILE A 558 9.97 22.20 -31.71
CA ILE A 558 10.01 22.75 -33.08
C ILE A 558 8.77 23.62 -33.32
N LYS A 559 7.58 23.11 -33.03
CA LYS A 559 6.33 23.84 -33.20
C LYS A 559 6.28 25.15 -32.39
N ILE A 560 6.79 25.14 -31.16
CA ILE A 560 6.81 26.33 -30.31
C ILE A 560 7.81 27.39 -30.84
N ASN A 561 8.96 26.98 -31.33
CA ASN A 561 9.88 27.89 -31.96
C ASN A 561 9.28 28.59 -33.19
N ASP A 562 8.54 27.87 -34.03
CA ASP A 562 7.80 28.45 -35.14
C ASP A 562 6.75 29.46 -34.68
N LYS A 563 6.00 29.13 -33.60
CA LYS A 563 5.01 30.04 -33.03
C LYS A 563 5.62 31.30 -32.43
N LEU A 564 6.79 31.23 -31.86
CA LEU A 564 7.53 32.41 -31.34
C LEU A 564 7.91 33.38 -32.45
N LEU A 565 8.18 32.86 -33.66
CA LEU A 565 8.53 33.69 -34.81
C LEU A 565 7.29 34.23 -35.56
N PHE A 566 6.29 33.38 -35.79
CA PHE A 566 5.22 33.64 -36.78
C PHE A 566 3.82 33.62 -36.17
N GLY A 567 3.67 33.21 -34.90
CA GLY A 567 2.37 32.98 -34.28
C GLY A 567 1.76 31.60 -34.61
N PRO A 568 0.60 31.22 -34.03
CA PRO A 568 0.06 29.87 -34.09
C PRO A 568 -0.55 29.46 -35.44
N ASN A 569 -0.79 30.39 -36.35
CA ASN A 569 -1.45 30.15 -37.64
C ASN A 569 -0.46 29.98 -38.81
N PHE A 570 0.82 29.86 -38.52
CA PHE A 570 1.83 29.68 -39.57
C PHE A 570 1.72 28.24 -40.10
N GLN A 571 1.20 28.11 -41.33
CA GLN A 571 1.33 26.88 -42.12
C GLN A 571 2.65 26.96 -42.86
N THR A 572 3.59 26.06 -42.54
CA THR A 572 4.72 25.80 -43.42
C THR A 572 4.18 25.44 -44.81
N ARG A 573 4.40 26.29 -45.78
CA ARG A 573 4.16 26.03 -47.20
C ARG A 573 5.05 24.90 -47.69
#